data_b2e6eb592da1dbc6483c54707af32d46
#
_entry.id   b2e6eb592da1dbc6483c54707af32d46
#
_cell.length_a   1.000
_cell.length_b   1.000
_cell.length_c   1.000
_cell.angle_alpha   90.00
_cell.angle_beta   90.00
_cell.angle_gamma   90.00
#
_symmetry.space_group_name_H-M   'P 1'
#
loop_
_entity.id
_entity.type
_entity.pdbx_description
1 polymer ?
#
loop_
_entity_poly.entity_id
_entity_poly.type
_entity_poly.pdbx_seq_one_letter_code
_entity_poly.pdbx_strand_id
1 'polypeptide(L)'
;MTTTQIIAVVIFVVTMAAIMTEKIHRTVAAVTGALLLLLTGVLTVDSAFSYVDINTIGVLVGMMLFVAVVKNSGLFEYIAIRAAKIANGHPWKLMVLFVLITAILSAFLDNVTTVLLIGPMTLAITNMLKINPIPFFITQIMASNIGGTATLIGDPPNIMIGSAAGLSFVDFIANTGVAVVFVLAATLVCFYFIYGRKLRVEPQAMEAIHVLDAEKAIKDRPLLIKSVVVIVLVVLGFIFHAQLGLESCTIALTAAAVMLLIGHQDIEEVITGVEWTTILFFTGLFVVVGGLQETGIIQVLANGLMDLTKGHMTMTILLILWVSAIVSSFLDNIPFVATLIPLILTMQSSGVDVTPLWWAVSLGACLGGNGTLIGASANVVLSGISTRHGFPITFASYLKVGFPMMLVSVAISTVFLLIRFG
;
A
#
# COMPACT_ATOMS: atom_id res chain seq x y z
N MET A 1 34.85 4.44 -8.61
CA MET A 1 33.63 5.19 -8.96
C MET A 1 34.02 6.41 -9.79
N THR A 2 33.32 6.65 -10.88
CA THR A 2 33.49 7.87 -11.71
C THR A 2 32.85 9.07 -10.99
N THR A 3 33.19 10.30 -11.42
CA THR A 3 32.57 11.53 -10.89
C THR A 3 31.05 11.50 -11.04
N THR A 4 30.56 11.05 -12.19
CA THR A 4 29.11 10.92 -12.46
C THR A 4 28.43 9.94 -11.50
N GLN A 5 29.07 8.81 -11.21
CA GLN A 5 28.57 7.84 -10.23
C GLN A 5 28.49 8.44 -8.82
N ILE A 6 29.53 9.21 -8.42
CA ILE A 6 29.55 9.85 -7.09
C ILE A 6 28.40 10.87 -6.99
N ILE A 7 28.19 11.69 -8.03
CA ILE A 7 27.12 12.68 -8.08
C ILE A 7 25.76 11.98 -7.96
N ALA A 8 25.51 10.94 -8.74
CA ALA A 8 24.26 10.18 -8.69
C ALA A 8 23.97 9.58 -7.31
N VAL A 9 24.99 8.95 -6.69
CA VAL A 9 24.88 8.38 -5.34
C VAL A 9 24.61 9.46 -4.30
N VAL A 10 25.32 10.58 -4.35
CA VAL A 10 25.11 11.69 -3.40
C VAL A 10 23.71 12.26 -3.52
N ILE A 11 23.23 12.53 -4.74
CA ILE A 11 21.87 13.03 -4.95
C ILE A 11 20.86 12.01 -4.44
N PHE A 12 21.03 10.73 -4.76
CA PHE A 12 20.13 9.66 -4.27
C PHE A 12 20.10 9.61 -2.74
N VAL A 13 21.28 9.54 -2.08
CA VAL A 13 21.35 9.44 -0.62
C VAL A 13 20.77 10.68 0.07
N VAL A 14 21.05 11.88 -0.44
CA VAL A 14 20.48 13.12 0.09
C VAL A 14 18.96 13.16 -0.09
N THR A 15 18.47 12.75 -1.26
CA THR A 15 17.02 12.66 -1.52
C THR A 15 16.36 11.66 -0.59
N MET A 16 16.92 10.46 -0.42
CA MET A 16 16.38 9.45 0.51
C MET A 16 16.43 9.94 1.96
N ALA A 17 17.51 10.57 2.39
CA ALA A 17 17.61 11.16 3.72
C ALA A 17 16.58 12.28 3.95
N ALA A 18 16.32 13.12 2.94
CA ALA A 18 15.28 14.14 3.01
C ALA A 18 13.87 13.53 3.13
N ILE A 19 13.58 12.46 2.38
CA ILE A 19 12.32 11.72 2.47
C ILE A 19 12.16 11.09 3.86
N MET A 20 13.20 10.42 4.38
CA MET A 20 13.17 9.75 5.69
C MET A 20 13.01 10.71 6.88
N THR A 21 13.54 11.91 6.79
CA THR A 21 13.47 12.88 7.91
C THR A 21 12.13 13.59 8.00
N GLU A 22 11.29 13.51 6.95
CA GLU A 22 10.00 14.19 6.83
C GLU A 22 10.01 15.71 7.10
N LYS A 23 11.22 16.30 7.23
CA LYS A 23 11.38 17.76 7.39
C LYS A 23 10.99 18.54 6.13
N ILE A 24 11.11 17.89 4.98
CA ILE A 24 10.72 18.40 3.66
C ILE A 24 9.68 17.41 3.13
N HIS A 25 8.61 17.93 2.52
CA HIS A 25 7.59 17.08 1.92
C HIS A 25 8.23 16.12 0.91
N ARG A 26 7.94 14.82 1.01
CA ARG A 26 8.56 13.76 0.20
C ARG A 26 8.52 14.03 -1.31
N THR A 27 7.42 14.62 -1.80
CA THR A 27 7.28 15.01 -3.22
C THR A 27 8.30 16.07 -3.60
N VAL A 28 8.50 17.08 -2.75
CA VAL A 28 9.48 18.15 -3.01
C VAL A 28 10.89 17.56 -3.04
N ALA A 29 11.22 16.68 -2.11
CA ALA A 29 12.52 16.00 -2.08
C ALA A 29 12.77 15.18 -3.35
N ALA A 30 11.80 14.35 -3.77
CA ALA A 30 11.93 13.50 -4.96
C ALA A 30 12.05 14.33 -6.25
N VAL A 31 11.19 15.33 -6.45
CA VAL A 31 11.24 16.21 -7.63
C VAL A 31 12.53 17.04 -7.66
N THR A 32 12.99 17.54 -6.52
CA THR A 32 14.27 18.27 -6.43
C THR A 32 15.43 17.34 -6.78
N GLY A 33 15.47 16.12 -6.25
CA GLY A 33 16.47 15.11 -6.60
C GLY A 33 16.51 14.80 -8.10
N ALA A 34 15.34 14.63 -8.71
CA ALA A 34 15.21 14.42 -10.16
C ALA A 34 15.77 15.60 -10.95
N LEU A 35 15.41 16.84 -10.58
CA LEU A 35 15.92 18.05 -11.23
C LEU A 35 17.43 18.20 -11.06
N LEU A 36 18.00 17.85 -9.91
CA LEU A 36 19.44 17.88 -9.70
C LEU A 36 20.18 16.91 -10.63
N LEU A 37 19.63 15.72 -10.91
CA LEU A 37 20.21 14.77 -11.87
C LEU A 37 20.21 15.34 -13.30
N LEU A 38 19.18 16.07 -13.69
CA LEU A 38 19.12 16.78 -14.98
C LEU A 38 20.13 17.92 -15.02
N LEU A 39 20.16 18.77 -14.00
CA LEU A 39 21.07 19.94 -13.94
C LEU A 39 22.55 19.56 -13.89
N THR A 40 22.88 18.43 -13.29
CA THR A 40 24.24 17.91 -13.23
C THR A 40 24.66 17.12 -14.49
N GLY A 41 23.72 16.91 -15.43
CA GLY A 41 23.97 16.17 -16.66
C GLY A 41 24.15 14.66 -16.47
N VAL A 42 23.74 14.12 -15.32
CA VAL A 42 23.68 12.66 -15.07
C VAL A 42 22.61 12.04 -15.96
N LEU A 43 21.48 12.72 -16.10
CA LEU A 43 20.38 12.33 -16.98
C LEU A 43 20.08 13.45 -18.00
N THR A 44 19.63 13.07 -19.18
CA THR A 44 18.94 13.95 -20.11
C THR A 44 17.42 13.96 -19.82
N VAL A 45 16.69 14.91 -20.39
CA VAL A 45 15.23 14.94 -20.24
C VAL A 45 14.60 13.66 -20.80
N ASP A 46 15.05 13.21 -21.96
CA ASP A 46 14.53 12.02 -22.62
C ASP A 46 14.81 10.75 -21.80
N SER A 47 16.06 10.59 -21.29
CA SER A 47 16.38 9.45 -20.43
C SER A 47 15.63 9.49 -19.10
N ALA A 48 15.42 10.68 -18.51
CA ALA A 48 14.65 10.81 -17.28
C ALA A 48 13.20 10.34 -17.46
N PHE A 49 12.54 10.75 -18.56
CA PHE A 49 11.19 10.28 -18.85
C PHE A 49 11.10 8.78 -19.14
N SER A 50 12.13 8.16 -19.73
CA SER A 50 12.15 6.73 -20.02
C SER A 50 12.18 5.87 -18.75
N TYR A 51 12.63 6.43 -17.61
CA TYR A 51 12.62 5.74 -16.32
C TYR A 51 11.28 5.82 -15.60
N VAL A 52 10.37 6.71 -16.03
CA VAL A 52 9.04 6.84 -15.41
C VAL A 52 8.15 5.69 -15.84
N ASP A 53 7.72 4.86 -14.89
CA ASP A 53 6.79 3.77 -15.14
C ASP A 53 5.36 4.31 -15.33
N ILE A 54 4.99 4.49 -16.59
CA ILE A 54 3.67 5.01 -17.00
C ILE A 54 2.55 4.04 -16.61
N ASN A 55 2.80 2.74 -16.60
CA ASN A 55 1.78 1.77 -16.20
C ASN A 55 1.43 1.95 -14.72
N THR A 56 2.42 2.05 -13.84
CA THR A 56 2.21 2.34 -12.41
C THR A 56 1.46 3.67 -12.22
N ILE A 57 1.90 4.75 -12.87
CA ILE A 57 1.23 6.05 -12.77
C ILE A 57 -0.23 5.96 -13.25
N GLY A 58 -0.47 5.30 -14.39
CA GLY A 58 -1.80 5.13 -14.97
C GLY A 58 -2.75 4.33 -14.07
N VAL A 59 -2.26 3.26 -13.41
CA VAL A 59 -3.04 2.50 -12.42
C VAL A 59 -3.42 3.38 -11.24
N LEU A 60 -2.47 4.12 -10.67
CA LEU A 60 -2.72 5.00 -9.52
C LEU A 60 -3.74 6.08 -9.86
N VAL A 61 -3.55 6.83 -10.94
CA VAL A 61 -4.48 7.88 -11.36
C VAL A 61 -5.86 7.31 -11.67
N GLY A 62 -5.92 6.20 -12.44
CA GLY A 62 -7.17 5.56 -12.80
C GLY A 62 -7.96 5.08 -11.58
N MET A 63 -7.29 4.38 -10.65
CA MET A 63 -7.96 3.91 -9.43
C MET A 63 -8.38 5.04 -8.50
N MET A 64 -7.57 6.09 -8.33
CA MET A 64 -7.92 7.26 -7.51
C MET A 64 -9.15 7.99 -8.07
N LEU A 65 -9.21 8.23 -9.38
CA LEU A 65 -10.38 8.83 -10.04
C LEU A 65 -11.62 7.94 -9.89
N PHE A 66 -11.47 6.64 -10.13
CA PHE A 66 -12.54 5.66 -9.98
C PHE A 66 -13.14 5.68 -8.56
N VAL A 67 -12.27 5.61 -7.55
CA VAL A 67 -12.68 5.59 -6.14
C VAL A 67 -13.28 6.91 -5.69
N ALA A 68 -12.79 8.06 -6.21
CA ALA A 68 -13.36 9.37 -5.92
C ALA A 68 -14.84 9.45 -6.33
N VAL A 69 -15.19 8.88 -7.49
CA VAL A 69 -16.61 8.79 -7.92
C VAL A 69 -17.40 7.81 -7.06
N VAL A 70 -16.85 6.62 -6.79
CA VAL A 70 -17.52 5.58 -5.95
C VAL A 70 -17.83 6.11 -4.55
N LYS A 71 -16.92 6.86 -3.95
CA LYS A 71 -17.07 7.48 -2.62
C LYS A 71 -18.33 8.34 -2.52
N ASN A 72 -18.68 9.06 -3.58
CA ASN A 72 -19.84 9.95 -3.60
C ASN A 72 -21.19 9.20 -3.54
N SER A 73 -21.19 7.88 -3.78
CA SER A 73 -22.39 7.04 -3.63
C SER A 73 -22.80 6.78 -2.16
N GLY A 74 -21.86 6.91 -1.21
CA GLY A 74 -22.05 6.52 0.19
C GLY A 74 -21.83 5.03 0.46
N LEU A 75 -21.23 4.28 -0.48
CA LEU A 75 -20.98 2.84 -0.37
C LEU A 75 -20.17 2.48 0.88
N PHE A 76 -19.10 3.20 1.15
CA PHE A 76 -18.17 2.88 2.23
C PHE A 76 -18.80 3.15 3.60
N GLU A 77 -19.54 4.24 3.74
CA GLU A 77 -20.32 4.57 4.92
C GLU A 77 -21.40 3.50 5.18
N TYR A 78 -22.10 3.07 4.14
CA TYR A 78 -23.09 2.00 4.23
C TYR A 78 -22.48 0.70 4.75
N ILE A 79 -21.32 0.27 4.19
CA ILE A 79 -20.62 -0.94 4.62
C ILE A 79 -20.19 -0.85 6.08
N ALA A 80 -19.63 0.27 6.53
CA ALA A 80 -19.19 0.47 7.90
C ALA A 80 -20.35 0.41 8.91
N ILE A 81 -21.49 1.05 8.60
CA ILE A 81 -22.67 1.01 9.47
C ILE A 81 -23.27 -0.40 9.50
N ARG A 82 -23.32 -1.08 8.37
CA ARG A 82 -23.81 -2.48 8.30
C ARG A 82 -22.93 -3.39 9.16
N ALA A 83 -21.61 -3.23 9.11
CA ALA A 83 -20.69 -3.98 9.96
C ALA A 83 -20.93 -3.72 11.46
N ALA A 84 -21.13 -2.46 11.84
CA ALA A 84 -21.44 -2.11 13.22
C ALA A 84 -22.76 -2.75 13.70
N LYS A 85 -23.80 -2.78 12.85
CA LYS A 85 -25.07 -3.46 13.14
C LYS A 85 -24.91 -4.98 13.27
N ILE A 86 -24.13 -5.62 12.40
CA ILE A 86 -23.82 -7.06 12.47
C ILE A 86 -23.07 -7.40 13.77
N ALA A 87 -22.17 -6.50 14.21
CA ALA A 87 -21.46 -6.65 15.48
C ALA A 87 -22.37 -6.49 16.70
N ASN A 88 -23.58 -5.93 16.54
CA ASN A 88 -24.52 -5.59 17.63
C ASN A 88 -23.84 -4.76 18.75
N GLY A 89 -22.93 -3.85 18.37
CA GLY A 89 -22.15 -3.06 19.30
C GLY A 89 -21.10 -3.83 20.10
N HIS A 90 -20.93 -5.14 19.88
CA HIS A 90 -19.92 -5.93 20.58
C HIS A 90 -18.51 -5.54 20.11
N PRO A 91 -17.64 -5.00 20.98
CA PRO A 91 -16.43 -4.30 20.54
C PRO A 91 -15.42 -5.20 19.82
N TRP A 92 -15.26 -6.44 20.26
CA TRP A 92 -14.36 -7.39 19.58
C TRP A 92 -14.89 -7.80 18.20
N LYS A 93 -16.19 -8.11 18.09
CA LYS A 93 -16.80 -8.43 16.78
C LYS A 93 -16.68 -7.26 15.82
N LEU A 94 -16.88 -6.03 16.32
CA LEU A 94 -16.72 -4.81 15.54
C LEU A 94 -15.27 -4.65 15.05
N MET A 95 -14.28 -4.86 15.93
CA MET A 95 -12.86 -4.80 15.55
C MET A 95 -12.54 -5.82 14.47
N VAL A 96 -12.98 -7.08 14.61
CA VAL A 96 -12.75 -8.14 13.60
C VAL A 96 -13.36 -7.73 12.26
N LEU A 97 -14.61 -7.28 12.24
CA LEU A 97 -15.28 -6.87 11.01
C LEU A 97 -14.57 -5.67 10.36
N PHE A 98 -14.14 -4.69 11.15
CA PHE A 98 -13.42 -3.54 10.62
C PHE A 98 -12.04 -3.92 10.08
N VAL A 99 -11.32 -4.82 10.73
CA VAL A 99 -10.04 -5.38 10.22
C VAL A 99 -10.28 -6.10 8.89
N LEU A 100 -11.28 -6.96 8.81
CA LEU A 100 -11.59 -7.71 7.59
C LEU A 100 -12.04 -6.77 6.45
N ILE A 101 -12.93 -5.82 6.73
CA ILE A 101 -13.39 -4.83 5.73
C ILE A 101 -12.20 -3.99 5.26
N THR A 102 -11.37 -3.49 6.18
CA THR A 102 -10.19 -2.70 5.82
C THR A 102 -9.23 -3.51 4.95
N ALA A 103 -8.95 -4.77 5.30
CA ALA A 103 -8.08 -5.63 4.50
C ALA A 103 -8.66 -5.93 3.11
N ILE A 104 -9.97 -6.22 3.02
CA ILE A 104 -10.63 -6.48 1.74
C ILE A 104 -10.64 -5.21 0.88
N LEU A 105 -11.00 -4.07 1.44
CA LEU A 105 -10.99 -2.81 0.68
C LEU A 105 -9.59 -2.46 0.21
N SER A 106 -8.58 -2.61 1.07
CA SER A 106 -7.19 -2.31 0.72
C SER A 106 -6.60 -3.28 -0.31
N ALA A 107 -7.16 -4.46 -0.47
CA ALA A 107 -6.78 -5.36 -1.56
C ALA A 107 -7.21 -4.86 -2.95
N PHE A 108 -8.22 -3.98 -3.02
CA PHE A 108 -8.75 -3.44 -4.28
C PHE A 108 -8.59 -1.92 -4.42
N LEU A 109 -8.37 -1.23 -3.30
CA LEU A 109 -8.05 0.18 -3.23
C LEU A 109 -6.65 0.29 -2.64
N ASP A 110 -5.96 1.41 -2.87
CA ASP A 110 -4.70 1.62 -2.17
C ASP A 110 -4.90 1.77 -0.65
N ASN A 111 -3.85 1.48 0.11
CA ASN A 111 -3.89 1.47 1.57
C ASN A 111 -4.22 2.86 2.17
N VAL A 112 -3.76 3.96 1.54
CA VAL A 112 -4.02 5.34 1.99
C VAL A 112 -5.48 5.70 1.80
N THR A 113 -6.01 5.49 0.60
CA THR A 113 -7.43 5.74 0.30
C THR A 113 -8.33 4.93 1.24
N THR A 114 -7.99 3.66 1.47
CA THR A 114 -8.76 2.78 2.37
C THR A 114 -8.85 3.37 3.78
N VAL A 115 -7.75 3.81 4.38
CA VAL A 115 -7.77 4.35 5.75
C VAL A 115 -8.44 5.72 5.82
N LEU A 116 -8.35 6.53 4.76
CA LEU A 116 -9.09 7.80 4.65
C LEU A 116 -10.61 7.60 4.62
N LEU A 117 -11.07 6.49 4.04
CA LEU A 117 -12.50 6.17 3.95
C LEU A 117 -13.02 5.57 5.27
N ILE A 118 -12.31 4.61 5.84
CA ILE A 118 -12.78 3.85 7.02
C ILE A 118 -12.49 4.58 8.34
N GLY A 119 -11.41 5.36 8.41
CA GLY A 119 -10.99 6.06 9.64
C GLY A 119 -12.07 6.95 10.26
N PRO A 120 -12.68 7.89 9.53
CA PRO A 120 -13.76 8.73 10.03
C PRO A 120 -14.99 7.93 10.53
N MET A 121 -15.32 6.84 9.83
CA MET A 121 -16.43 5.96 10.24
C MET A 121 -16.13 5.22 11.53
N THR A 122 -14.90 4.72 11.66
CA THR A 122 -14.42 4.08 12.88
C THR A 122 -14.51 5.04 14.07
N LEU A 123 -14.08 6.28 13.87
CA LEU A 123 -14.16 7.31 14.91
C LEU A 123 -15.62 7.59 15.31
N ALA A 124 -16.51 7.76 14.34
CA ALA A 124 -17.93 8.00 14.61
C ALA A 124 -18.56 6.87 15.43
N ILE A 125 -18.31 5.62 15.05
CA ILE A 125 -18.87 4.43 15.70
C ILE A 125 -18.25 4.23 17.10
N THR A 126 -16.93 4.40 17.24
CA THR A 126 -16.27 4.27 18.56
C THR A 126 -16.68 5.37 19.54
N ASN A 127 -16.89 6.60 19.06
CA ASN A 127 -17.43 7.70 19.87
C ASN A 127 -18.87 7.39 20.33
N MET A 128 -19.71 6.84 19.45
CA MET A 128 -21.07 6.43 19.79
C MET A 128 -21.08 5.33 20.85
N LEU A 129 -20.16 4.39 20.76
CA LEU A 129 -19.96 3.33 21.74
C LEU A 129 -19.22 3.78 23.00
N LYS A 130 -18.76 5.03 23.05
CA LYS A 130 -17.95 5.64 24.13
C LYS A 130 -16.69 4.82 24.46
N ILE A 131 -16.03 4.27 23.43
CA ILE A 131 -14.78 3.51 23.57
C ILE A 131 -13.62 4.22 22.93
N ASN A 132 -12.40 3.88 23.39
CA ASN A 132 -11.17 4.44 22.83
C ASN A 132 -10.97 3.96 21.38
N PRO A 133 -10.84 4.85 20.37
CA PRO A 133 -10.64 4.49 18.98
C PRO A 133 -9.22 4.00 18.66
N ILE A 134 -8.21 4.30 19.48
CA ILE A 134 -6.80 3.98 19.21
C ILE A 134 -6.58 2.51 18.88
N PRO A 135 -7.10 1.51 19.62
CA PRO A 135 -6.97 0.10 19.26
C PRO A 135 -7.51 -0.22 17.87
N PHE A 136 -8.65 0.37 17.51
CA PHE A 136 -9.26 0.19 16.18
C PHE A 136 -8.40 0.79 15.09
N PHE A 137 -7.88 1.99 15.29
CA PHE A 137 -7.00 2.63 14.31
C PHE A 137 -5.70 1.84 14.10
N ILE A 138 -5.04 1.39 15.17
CA ILE A 138 -3.82 0.57 15.05
C ILE A 138 -4.11 -0.72 14.28
N THR A 139 -5.21 -1.39 14.59
CA THR A 139 -5.56 -2.64 13.88
C THR A 139 -5.94 -2.41 12.43
N GLN A 140 -6.57 -1.28 12.10
CA GLN A 140 -6.90 -0.91 10.71
C GLN A 140 -5.68 -0.48 9.90
N ILE A 141 -4.73 0.25 10.49
CA ILE A 141 -3.44 0.53 9.86
C ILE A 141 -2.79 -0.78 9.41
N MET A 142 -2.67 -1.73 10.33
CA MET A 142 -2.06 -3.03 10.00
C MET A 142 -2.87 -3.81 8.97
N ALA A 143 -4.19 -3.80 9.09
CA ALA A 143 -5.07 -4.48 8.17
C ALA A 143 -5.01 -3.89 6.74
N SER A 144 -4.83 -2.57 6.61
CA SER A 144 -4.69 -1.94 5.29
C SER A 144 -3.42 -2.37 4.59
N ASN A 145 -2.28 -2.39 5.28
CA ASN A 145 -1.02 -2.84 4.69
C ASN A 145 -1.02 -4.35 4.40
N ILE A 146 -1.59 -5.17 5.30
CA ILE A 146 -1.73 -6.62 5.08
C ILE A 146 -2.65 -6.89 3.88
N GLY A 147 -3.81 -6.23 3.82
CA GLY A 147 -4.76 -6.37 2.71
C GLY A 147 -4.19 -5.89 1.39
N GLY A 148 -3.52 -4.73 1.40
CA GLY A 148 -2.84 -4.19 0.22
C GLY A 148 -1.77 -5.12 -0.36
N THR A 149 -1.10 -5.89 0.49
CA THR A 149 -0.11 -6.89 0.05
C THR A 149 -0.74 -8.03 -0.77
N ALA A 150 -2.04 -8.28 -0.63
CA ALA A 150 -2.70 -9.45 -1.23
C ALA A 150 -2.81 -9.42 -2.75
N THR A 151 -2.81 -8.24 -3.36
CA THR A 151 -3.09 -8.09 -4.79
C THR A 151 -2.13 -7.12 -5.47
N LEU A 152 -2.15 -7.13 -6.80
CA LEU A 152 -1.37 -6.22 -7.64
C LEU A 152 -1.66 -4.74 -7.35
N ILE A 153 -2.92 -4.39 -7.10
CA ILE A 153 -3.40 -2.99 -7.03
C ILE A 153 -3.58 -2.45 -5.61
N GLY A 154 -3.44 -3.31 -4.60
CA GLY A 154 -3.74 -2.95 -3.21
C GLY A 154 -2.67 -2.12 -2.51
N ASP A 155 -1.43 -2.14 -3.00
CA ASP A 155 -0.32 -1.34 -2.47
C ASP A 155 0.58 -0.89 -3.64
N PRO A 156 0.97 0.39 -3.71
CA PRO A 156 1.82 0.90 -4.79
C PRO A 156 3.09 0.08 -5.09
N PRO A 157 3.85 -0.44 -4.12
CA PRO A 157 4.95 -1.35 -4.39
C PRO A 157 4.59 -2.55 -5.26
N ASN A 158 3.39 -3.13 -5.07
CA ASN A 158 2.94 -4.27 -5.85
C ASN A 158 2.63 -3.88 -7.30
N ILE A 159 2.07 -2.67 -7.52
CA ILE A 159 1.85 -2.15 -8.87
C ILE A 159 3.18 -2.00 -9.60
N MET A 160 4.20 -1.45 -8.94
CA MET A 160 5.54 -1.29 -9.50
C MET A 160 6.20 -2.63 -9.82
N ILE A 161 6.13 -3.60 -8.89
CA ILE A 161 6.66 -4.96 -9.10
C ILE A 161 5.94 -5.63 -10.26
N GLY A 162 4.61 -5.58 -10.28
CA GLY A 162 3.82 -6.17 -11.35
C GLY A 162 4.12 -5.58 -12.71
N SER A 163 4.25 -4.25 -12.81
CA SER A 163 4.63 -3.56 -14.03
C SER A 163 6.03 -3.98 -14.51
N ALA A 164 7.03 -3.95 -13.62
CA ALA A 164 8.41 -4.24 -13.96
C ALA A 164 8.67 -5.72 -14.31
N ALA A 165 7.98 -6.64 -13.61
CA ALA A 165 8.16 -8.08 -13.78
C ALA A 165 7.17 -8.73 -14.74
N GLY A 166 6.19 -7.98 -15.26
CA GLY A 166 5.12 -8.50 -16.10
C GLY A 166 4.20 -9.49 -15.38
N LEU A 167 4.03 -9.30 -14.05
CA LEU A 167 3.21 -10.18 -13.21
C LEU A 167 1.75 -9.73 -13.24
N SER A 168 0.85 -10.70 -13.37
CA SER A 168 -0.58 -10.45 -13.43
C SER A 168 -1.22 -10.31 -12.04
N PHE A 169 -2.43 -9.79 -12.00
CA PHE A 169 -3.26 -9.74 -10.80
C PHE A 169 -3.47 -11.13 -10.16
N VAL A 170 -3.63 -12.16 -11.01
CA VAL A 170 -3.81 -13.55 -10.56
C VAL A 170 -2.53 -14.10 -9.93
N ASP A 171 -1.35 -13.72 -10.44
CA ASP A 171 -0.07 -14.14 -9.86
C ASP A 171 0.10 -13.59 -8.45
N PHE A 172 -0.31 -12.35 -8.19
CA PHE A 172 -0.32 -11.78 -6.83
C PHE A 172 -1.28 -12.53 -5.91
N ILE A 173 -2.52 -12.79 -6.33
CA ILE A 173 -3.48 -13.57 -5.51
C ILE A 173 -2.91 -14.97 -5.20
N ALA A 174 -2.33 -15.64 -6.17
CA ALA A 174 -1.81 -16.99 -6.02
C ALA A 174 -0.55 -17.08 -5.13
N ASN A 175 0.19 -16.00 -4.98
CA ASN A 175 1.41 -15.95 -4.18
C ASN A 175 1.19 -15.10 -2.92
N THR A 176 1.22 -13.79 -3.03
CA THR A 176 1.10 -12.91 -1.85
C THR A 176 -0.28 -13.00 -1.20
N GLY A 177 -1.35 -13.14 -1.99
CA GLY A 177 -2.71 -13.29 -1.47
C GLY A 177 -2.86 -14.51 -0.55
N VAL A 178 -2.29 -15.65 -0.93
CA VAL A 178 -2.29 -16.86 -0.08
C VAL A 178 -1.54 -16.61 1.23
N ALA A 179 -0.34 -16.01 1.17
CA ALA A 179 0.43 -15.68 2.37
C ALA A 179 -0.34 -14.72 3.30
N VAL A 180 -1.00 -13.71 2.71
CA VAL A 180 -1.79 -12.71 3.44
C VAL A 180 -2.93 -13.32 4.24
N VAL A 181 -3.58 -14.37 3.76
CA VAL A 181 -4.65 -15.07 4.52
C VAL A 181 -4.10 -15.60 5.84
N PHE A 182 -2.93 -16.23 5.83
CA PHE A 182 -2.29 -16.75 7.06
C PHE A 182 -1.81 -15.61 7.96
N VAL A 183 -1.23 -14.56 7.39
CA VAL A 183 -0.79 -13.37 8.11
C VAL A 183 -1.98 -12.70 8.80
N LEU A 184 -3.08 -12.49 8.08
CA LEU A 184 -4.29 -11.84 8.62
C LEU A 184 -4.93 -12.67 9.74
N ALA A 185 -5.00 -14.00 9.56
CA ALA A 185 -5.51 -14.90 10.60
C ALA A 185 -4.66 -14.85 11.87
N ALA A 186 -3.33 -14.92 11.75
CA ALA A 186 -2.42 -14.81 12.89
C ALA A 186 -2.53 -13.44 13.56
N THR A 187 -2.63 -12.37 12.76
CA THR A 187 -2.80 -11.00 13.24
C THR A 187 -4.08 -10.84 14.05
N LEU A 188 -5.21 -11.39 13.59
CA LEU A 188 -6.47 -11.37 14.34
C LEU A 188 -6.36 -12.12 15.67
N VAL A 189 -5.67 -13.26 15.70
CA VAL A 189 -5.40 -13.99 16.94
C VAL A 189 -4.57 -13.14 17.91
N CYS A 190 -3.51 -12.50 17.45
CA CYS A 190 -2.70 -11.60 18.27
C CYS A 190 -3.52 -10.40 18.77
N PHE A 191 -4.34 -9.78 17.95
CA PHE A 191 -5.22 -8.67 18.36
C PHE A 191 -6.23 -9.08 19.41
N TYR A 192 -6.71 -10.34 19.38
CA TYR A 192 -7.57 -10.83 20.45
C TYR A 192 -6.88 -10.81 21.81
N PHE A 193 -5.60 -11.21 21.87
CA PHE A 193 -4.84 -11.21 23.12
C PHE A 193 -4.41 -9.79 23.56
N ILE A 194 -4.08 -8.91 22.61
CA ILE A 194 -3.60 -7.57 22.90
C ILE A 194 -4.78 -6.65 23.32
N TYR A 195 -5.87 -6.68 22.57
CA TYR A 195 -7.01 -5.76 22.69
C TYR A 195 -8.31 -6.46 23.05
N GLY A 196 -8.65 -7.58 22.39
CA GLY A 196 -9.97 -8.19 22.43
C GLY A 196 -10.45 -8.54 23.85
N ARG A 197 -9.54 -9.04 24.71
CA ARG A 197 -9.84 -9.35 26.10
C ARG A 197 -10.11 -8.13 26.99
N LYS A 198 -9.64 -6.96 26.59
CA LYS A 198 -9.72 -5.71 27.38
C LYS A 198 -10.85 -4.80 26.94
N LEU A 199 -11.35 -4.99 25.71
CA LEU A 199 -12.41 -4.16 25.16
C LEU A 199 -13.75 -4.46 25.87
N ARG A 200 -14.32 -3.42 26.46
CA ARG A 200 -15.64 -3.47 27.11
C ARG A 200 -16.46 -2.28 26.65
N VAL A 201 -17.75 -2.50 26.46
CA VAL A 201 -18.75 -1.47 26.11
C VAL A 201 -19.89 -1.59 27.09
N GLU A 202 -20.43 -0.47 27.53
CA GLU A 202 -21.63 -0.46 28.36
C GLU A 202 -22.86 -0.91 27.53
N PRO A 203 -23.77 -1.73 28.10
CA PRO A 203 -24.94 -2.23 27.37
C PRO A 203 -25.78 -1.12 26.73
N GLN A 204 -25.94 0.00 27.42
CA GLN A 204 -26.69 1.18 26.93
C GLN A 204 -26.04 1.80 25.67
N ALA A 205 -24.72 1.81 25.60
CA ALA A 205 -24.01 2.30 24.40
C ALA A 205 -24.14 1.33 23.21
N MET A 206 -24.26 0.03 23.47
CA MET A 206 -24.51 -0.95 22.40
C MET A 206 -25.88 -0.74 21.72
N GLU A 207 -26.90 -0.34 22.47
CA GLU A 207 -28.23 -0.04 21.93
C GLU A 207 -28.21 1.13 20.95
N ALA A 208 -27.31 2.09 21.12
CA ALA A 208 -27.17 3.22 20.21
C ALA A 208 -26.85 2.81 18.77
N ILE A 209 -26.19 1.65 18.57
CA ILE A 209 -25.90 1.12 17.23
C ILE A 209 -27.17 0.70 16.47
N HIS A 210 -28.20 0.26 17.18
CA HIS A 210 -29.45 -0.16 16.56
C HIS A 210 -30.23 1.02 15.94
N VAL A 211 -30.02 2.23 16.45
CA VAL A 211 -30.65 3.47 15.95
C VAL A 211 -30.03 3.91 14.62
N LEU A 212 -28.79 3.46 14.32
CA LEU A 212 -28.14 3.78 13.06
C LEU A 212 -28.94 3.18 11.89
N ASP A 213 -29.20 4.02 10.89
CA ASP A 213 -29.85 3.63 9.65
C ASP A 213 -28.82 3.60 8.52
N ALA A 214 -28.43 2.41 8.10
CA ALA A 214 -27.42 2.25 7.04
C ALA A 214 -27.94 2.80 5.69
N GLU A 215 -29.24 2.75 5.43
CA GLU A 215 -29.82 3.28 4.19
C GLU A 215 -29.64 4.80 4.07
N LYS A 216 -29.62 5.52 5.19
CA LYS A 216 -29.35 6.98 5.20
C LYS A 216 -27.92 7.35 4.83
N ALA A 217 -26.99 6.40 4.88
CA ALA A 217 -25.62 6.62 4.42
C ALA A 217 -25.49 6.61 2.90
N ILE A 218 -26.48 6.06 2.22
CA ILE A 218 -26.53 6.03 0.75
C ILE A 218 -26.91 7.44 0.27
N LYS A 219 -25.93 8.15 -0.31
CA LYS A 219 -26.13 9.51 -0.81
C LYS A 219 -26.82 9.53 -2.17
N ASP A 220 -26.45 8.59 -3.02
CA ASP A 220 -26.98 8.42 -4.38
C ASP A 220 -27.17 6.93 -4.68
N ARG A 221 -28.41 6.48 -4.67
CA ARG A 221 -28.75 5.05 -4.88
C ARG A 221 -28.48 4.57 -6.31
N PRO A 222 -28.83 5.29 -7.38
CA PRO A 222 -28.41 4.99 -8.73
C PRO A 222 -26.89 4.89 -8.89
N LEU A 223 -26.12 5.84 -8.35
CA LEU A 223 -24.68 5.83 -8.38
C LEU A 223 -24.11 4.62 -7.62
N LEU A 224 -24.67 4.27 -6.46
CA LEU A 224 -24.27 3.09 -5.70
C LEU A 224 -24.41 1.80 -6.51
N ILE A 225 -25.54 1.59 -7.19
CA ILE A 225 -25.75 0.40 -8.02
C ILE A 225 -24.73 0.36 -9.16
N LYS A 226 -24.53 1.49 -9.87
CA LYS A 226 -23.52 1.61 -10.92
C LYS A 226 -22.12 1.32 -10.39
N SER A 227 -21.78 1.88 -9.22
CA SER A 227 -20.49 1.66 -8.55
C SER A 227 -20.23 0.18 -8.25
N VAL A 228 -21.21 -0.52 -7.68
CA VAL A 228 -21.08 -1.96 -7.38
C VAL A 228 -20.90 -2.77 -8.66
N VAL A 229 -21.67 -2.49 -9.70
CA VAL A 229 -21.53 -3.17 -11.00
C VAL A 229 -20.13 -2.93 -11.60
N VAL A 230 -19.67 -1.68 -11.62
CA VAL A 230 -18.36 -1.35 -12.19
C VAL A 230 -17.23 -1.91 -11.33
N ILE A 231 -17.33 -1.94 -10.00
CA ILE A 231 -16.36 -2.62 -9.14
C ILE A 231 -16.18 -4.09 -9.56
N VAL A 232 -17.29 -4.81 -9.76
CA VAL A 232 -17.24 -6.21 -10.22
C VAL A 232 -16.57 -6.32 -11.59
N LEU A 233 -16.91 -5.43 -12.54
CA LEU A 233 -16.30 -5.42 -13.87
C LEU A 233 -14.80 -5.09 -13.81
N VAL A 234 -14.38 -4.17 -12.94
CA VAL A 234 -12.97 -3.82 -12.72
C VAL A 234 -12.19 -5.01 -12.17
N VAL A 235 -12.74 -5.71 -11.18
CA VAL A 235 -12.11 -6.92 -10.62
C VAL A 235 -11.96 -8.00 -11.70
N LEU A 236 -13.02 -8.24 -12.48
CA LEU A 236 -12.95 -9.16 -13.62
C LEU A 236 -11.94 -8.68 -14.67
N GLY A 237 -11.91 -7.39 -14.97
CA GLY A 237 -10.92 -6.78 -15.85
C GLY A 237 -9.49 -7.07 -15.39
N PHE A 238 -9.18 -6.88 -14.11
CA PHE A 238 -7.87 -7.20 -13.56
C PHE A 238 -7.56 -8.71 -13.54
N ILE A 239 -8.55 -9.57 -13.36
CA ILE A 239 -8.34 -11.03 -13.43
C ILE A 239 -7.97 -11.46 -14.86
N PHE A 240 -8.60 -10.87 -15.87
CA PHE A 240 -8.43 -11.29 -17.27
C PHE A 240 -7.48 -10.39 -18.07
N HIS A 241 -6.91 -9.31 -17.52
CA HIS A 241 -6.10 -8.35 -18.27
C HIS A 241 -4.92 -8.98 -19.01
N ALA A 242 -4.22 -9.90 -18.35
CA ALA A 242 -3.08 -10.59 -18.95
C ALA A 242 -3.50 -11.47 -20.14
N GLN A 243 -4.65 -12.16 -20.05
CA GLN A 243 -5.20 -12.99 -21.14
C GLN A 243 -5.68 -12.14 -22.33
N LEU A 244 -6.13 -10.90 -22.04
CA LEU A 244 -6.55 -9.93 -23.06
C LEU A 244 -5.38 -9.15 -23.67
N GLY A 245 -4.16 -9.35 -23.16
CA GLY A 245 -2.98 -8.57 -23.57
C GLY A 245 -3.07 -7.09 -23.23
N LEU A 246 -3.81 -6.74 -22.17
CA LEU A 246 -3.97 -5.36 -21.72
C LEU A 246 -3.09 -5.06 -20.53
N GLU A 247 -2.51 -3.87 -20.50
CA GLU A 247 -1.80 -3.35 -19.34
C GLU A 247 -2.77 -3.04 -18.18
N SER A 248 -2.32 -3.17 -16.95
CA SER A 248 -3.14 -2.89 -15.76
C SER A 248 -3.67 -1.47 -15.75
N CYS A 249 -2.88 -0.49 -16.23
CA CYS A 249 -3.31 0.91 -16.32
C CYS A 249 -4.50 1.09 -17.26
N THR A 250 -4.59 0.30 -18.34
CA THR A 250 -5.71 0.36 -19.27
C THR A 250 -7.02 0.01 -18.59
N ILE A 251 -7.03 -1.01 -17.73
CA ILE A 251 -8.21 -1.40 -16.94
C ILE A 251 -8.59 -0.28 -15.96
N ALA A 252 -7.62 0.25 -15.21
CA ALA A 252 -7.86 1.29 -14.22
C ALA A 252 -8.40 2.59 -14.86
N LEU A 253 -7.78 3.06 -15.94
CA LEU A 253 -8.20 4.26 -16.65
C LEU A 253 -9.56 4.07 -17.34
N THR A 254 -9.84 2.89 -17.89
CA THR A 254 -11.15 2.56 -18.46
C THR A 254 -12.23 2.58 -17.38
N ALA A 255 -11.96 2.02 -16.20
CA ALA A 255 -12.87 2.06 -15.07
C ALA A 255 -13.19 3.51 -14.64
N ALA A 256 -12.17 4.35 -14.55
CA ALA A 256 -12.33 5.78 -14.25
C ALA A 256 -13.18 6.49 -15.31
N ALA A 257 -12.86 6.29 -16.59
CA ALA A 257 -13.59 6.90 -17.70
C ALA A 257 -15.06 6.47 -17.71
N VAL A 258 -15.34 5.18 -17.54
CA VAL A 258 -16.72 4.64 -17.46
C VAL A 258 -17.45 5.28 -16.28
N MET A 259 -16.86 5.32 -15.09
CA MET A 259 -17.50 5.91 -13.92
C MET A 259 -17.73 7.41 -14.05
N LEU A 260 -16.85 8.16 -14.67
CA LEU A 260 -17.05 9.59 -14.97
C LEU A 260 -18.22 9.79 -15.94
N LEU A 261 -18.34 8.94 -16.97
CA LEU A 261 -19.41 9.03 -17.96
C LEU A 261 -20.78 8.69 -17.37
N ILE A 262 -20.87 7.61 -16.59
CA ILE A 262 -22.17 7.13 -16.07
C ILE A 262 -22.53 7.74 -14.71
N GLY A 263 -21.52 8.24 -13.97
CA GLY A 263 -21.70 8.80 -12.62
C GLY A 263 -22.27 10.21 -12.61
N HIS A 264 -22.18 10.94 -13.72
CA HIS A 264 -22.63 12.34 -13.82
C HIS A 264 -22.10 13.24 -12.70
N GLN A 265 -20.85 12.99 -12.28
CA GLN A 265 -20.19 13.79 -11.25
C GLN A 265 -19.45 14.97 -11.87
N ASP A 266 -19.27 16.04 -11.10
CA ASP A 266 -18.44 17.16 -11.50
C ASP A 266 -16.98 16.70 -11.61
N ILE A 267 -16.42 16.79 -12.82
CA ILE A 267 -15.05 16.36 -13.10
C ILE A 267 -14.03 17.18 -12.29
N GLU A 268 -14.28 18.45 -12.04
CA GLU A 268 -13.37 19.30 -11.26
C GLU A 268 -13.31 18.84 -9.81
N GLU A 269 -14.46 18.45 -9.22
CA GLU A 269 -14.51 17.87 -7.89
C GLU A 269 -13.83 16.50 -7.84
N VAL A 270 -14.06 15.62 -8.79
CA VAL A 270 -13.45 14.27 -8.86
C VAL A 270 -11.93 14.36 -8.99
N ILE A 271 -11.41 15.27 -9.82
CA ILE A 271 -9.96 15.47 -10.00
C ILE A 271 -9.29 15.91 -8.68
N THR A 272 -9.97 16.66 -7.82
CA THR A 272 -9.43 17.01 -6.49
C THR A 272 -9.29 15.81 -5.56
N GLY A 273 -9.98 14.72 -5.84
CA GLY A 273 -9.84 13.44 -5.13
C GLY A 273 -8.57 12.66 -5.49
N VAL A 274 -7.85 13.05 -6.53
CA VAL A 274 -6.56 12.46 -6.92
C VAL A 274 -5.44 13.02 -6.04
N GLU A 275 -4.64 12.16 -5.46
CA GLU A 275 -3.47 12.55 -4.68
C GLU A 275 -2.29 12.97 -5.59
N TRP A 276 -2.37 14.14 -6.21
CA TRP A 276 -1.34 14.64 -7.12
C TRP A 276 0.06 14.70 -6.50
N THR A 277 0.14 14.93 -5.20
CA THR A 277 1.40 14.88 -4.48
C THR A 277 2.05 13.49 -4.54
N THR A 278 1.26 12.44 -4.46
CA THR A 278 1.71 11.06 -4.60
C THR A 278 2.16 10.77 -6.04
N ILE A 279 1.42 11.22 -7.04
CA ILE A 279 1.80 11.04 -8.46
C ILE A 279 3.13 11.74 -8.77
N LEU A 280 3.30 12.99 -8.35
CA LEU A 280 4.55 13.72 -8.52
C LEU A 280 5.72 13.10 -7.74
N PHE A 281 5.44 12.56 -6.55
CA PHE A 281 6.42 11.82 -5.77
C PHE A 281 6.95 10.61 -6.54
N PHE A 282 6.07 9.77 -7.08
CA PHE A 282 6.46 8.61 -7.88
C PHE A 282 7.27 9.00 -9.12
N THR A 283 6.80 10.01 -9.85
CA THR A 283 7.50 10.51 -11.04
C THR A 283 8.92 10.95 -10.70
N GLY A 284 9.09 11.75 -9.65
CA GLY A 284 10.42 12.19 -9.21
C GLY A 284 11.29 11.03 -8.71
N LEU A 285 10.70 10.09 -7.97
CA LEU A 285 11.40 8.93 -7.44
C LEU A 285 11.93 8.00 -8.54
N PHE A 286 11.12 7.70 -9.57
CA PHE A 286 11.56 6.91 -10.70
C PHE A 286 12.78 7.53 -11.39
N VAL A 287 12.78 8.85 -11.59
CA VAL A 287 13.91 9.56 -12.18
C VAL A 287 15.15 9.49 -11.27
N VAL A 288 14.99 9.65 -9.95
CA VAL A 288 16.10 9.57 -8.99
C VAL A 288 16.75 8.18 -8.99
N VAL A 289 15.94 7.12 -9.03
CA VAL A 289 16.42 5.74 -9.14
C VAL A 289 17.03 5.47 -10.53
N GLY A 290 16.43 6.02 -11.58
CA GLY A 290 16.95 5.98 -12.95
C GLY A 290 18.38 6.52 -13.05
N GLY A 291 18.72 7.56 -12.26
CA GLY A 291 20.10 8.08 -12.18
C GLY A 291 21.13 7.08 -11.66
N LEU A 292 20.74 6.19 -10.72
CA LEU A 292 21.59 5.09 -10.27
C LEU A 292 21.75 4.02 -11.34
N GLN A 293 20.68 3.75 -12.09
CA GLN A 293 20.69 2.76 -13.17
C GLN A 293 21.55 3.22 -14.34
N GLU A 294 21.37 4.46 -14.80
CA GLU A 294 22.16 5.08 -15.88
C GLU A 294 23.66 5.05 -15.60
N THR A 295 24.05 5.31 -14.35
CA THR A 295 25.45 5.33 -13.94
C THR A 295 26.05 3.95 -13.65
N GLY A 296 25.27 2.86 -13.75
CA GLY A 296 25.72 1.48 -13.52
C GLY A 296 25.89 1.13 -12.02
N ILE A 297 25.47 1.97 -11.09
CA ILE A 297 25.54 1.69 -9.64
C ILE A 297 24.67 0.48 -9.28
N ILE A 298 23.50 0.35 -9.91
CA ILE A 298 22.61 -0.79 -9.69
C ILE A 298 23.31 -2.12 -10.04
N GLN A 299 24.11 -2.17 -11.12
CA GLN A 299 24.88 -3.35 -11.49
C GLN A 299 25.92 -3.74 -10.41
N VAL A 300 26.57 -2.75 -9.81
CA VAL A 300 27.54 -2.98 -8.72
C VAL A 300 26.84 -3.55 -7.49
N LEU A 301 25.67 -3.01 -7.13
CA LEU A 301 24.86 -3.50 -6.02
C LEU A 301 24.34 -4.93 -6.27
N ALA A 302 23.87 -5.23 -7.49
CA ALA A 302 23.39 -6.56 -7.87
C ALA A 302 24.51 -7.60 -7.80
N ASN A 303 25.70 -7.29 -8.33
CA ASN A 303 26.85 -8.16 -8.26
C ASN A 303 27.27 -8.41 -6.78
N GLY A 304 27.31 -7.36 -5.97
CA GLY A 304 27.62 -7.48 -4.54
C GLY A 304 26.63 -8.36 -3.78
N LEU A 305 25.33 -8.29 -4.12
CA LEU A 305 24.29 -9.16 -3.54
C LEU A 305 24.50 -10.62 -3.95
N MET A 306 24.76 -10.89 -5.25
CA MET A 306 25.05 -12.22 -5.76
C MET A 306 26.30 -12.84 -5.12
N ASP A 307 27.35 -12.05 -4.95
CA ASP A 307 28.58 -12.49 -4.29
C ASP A 307 28.35 -12.81 -2.81
N LEU A 308 27.55 -11.98 -2.11
CA LEU A 308 27.22 -12.16 -0.69
C LEU A 308 26.44 -13.47 -0.48
N THR A 309 25.50 -13.77 -1.37
CA THR A 309 24.65 -14.97 -1.28
C THR A 309 25.30 -16.20 -1.91
N LYS A 310 26.44 -16.04 -2.57
CA LYS A 310 27.16 -17.12 -3.30
C LYS A 310 26.26 -17.90 -4.26
N GLY A 311 25.24 -17.24 -4.82
CA GLY A 311 24.26 -17.86 -5.70
C GLY A 311 23.24 -18.80 -5.01
N HIS A 312 23.20 -18.87 -3.69
CA HIS A 312 22.21 -19.67 -2.97
C HIS A 312 20.85 -18.94 -2.96
N MET A 313 19.90 -19.42 -3.75
CA MET A 313 18.58 -18.78 -3.91
C MET A 313 17.83 -18.65 -2.60
N THR A 314 17.78 -19.68 -1.77
CA THR A 314 17.13 -19.65 -0.45
C THR A 314 17.69 -18.53 0.43
N MET A 315 19.01 -18.36 0.46
CA MET A 315 19.66 -17.30 1.22
C MET A 315 19.31 -15.91 0.65
N THR A 316 19.24 -15.78 -0.67
CA THR A 316 18.86 -14.55 -1.37
C THR A 316 17.41 -14.17 -1.04
N ILE A 317 16.48 -15.13 -1.10
CA ILE A 317 15.07 -14.94 -0.73
C ILE A 317 14.96 -14.40 0.71
N LEU A 318 15.62 -15.07 1.66
CA LEU A 318 15.57 -14.69 3.07
C LEU A 318 16.18 -13.32 3.32
N LEU A 319 17.32 -13.06 2.72
CA LEU A 319 17.99 -11.76 2.85
C LEU A 319 17.12 -10.64 2.29
N ILE A 320 16.58 -10.81 1.08
CA ILE A 320 15.70 -9.80 0.47
C ILE A 320 14.44 -9.61 1.31
N LEU A 321 13.76 -10.68 1.74
CA LEU A 321 12.55 -10.59 2.55
C LEU A 321 12.78 -9.81 3.84
N TRP A 322 13.80 -10.19 4.62
CA TRP A 322 14.04 -9.61 5.93
C TRP A 322 14.63 -8.21 5.85
N VAL A 323 15.55 -7.95 4.91
CA VAL A 323 16.09 -6.59 4.68
C VAL A 323 14.96 -5.68 4.21
N SER A 324 14.11 -6.14 3.28
CA SER A 324 12.95 -5.37 2.83
C SER A 324 12.02 -5.02 3.99
N ALA A 325 11.71 -5.98 4.86
CA ALA A 325 10.84 -5.76 6.00
C ALA A 325 11.43 -4.78 7.02
N ILE A 326 12.70 -4.94 7.37
CA ILE A 326 13.35 -4.07 8.35
C ILE A 326 13.51 -2.66 7.80
N VAL A 327 14.01 -2.52 6.58
CA VAL A 327 14.22 -1.20 5.97
C VAL A 327 12.88 -0.51 5.75
N SER A 328 11.87 -1.21 5.21
CA SER A 328 10.53 -0.66 5.00
C SER A 328 9.80 -0.30 6.30
N SER A 329 10.23 -0.83 7.44
CA SER A 329 9.69 -0.39 8.74
C SER A 329 10.06 1.05 9.08
N PHE A 330 11.19 1.56 8.59
CA PHE A 330 11.72 2.89 8.91
C PHE A 330 11.78 3.83 7.71
N LEU A 331 11.69 3.29 6.51
CA LEU A 331 11.61 4.00 5.25
C LEU A 331 10.31 3.58 4.57
N ASP A 332 9.55 4.54 4.05
CA ASP A 332 8.33 4.23 3.25
C ASP A 332 8.63 3.11 2.22
N ASN A 333 7.73 2.15 2.11
CA ASN A 333 7.90 0.95 1.27
C ASN A 333 8.14 1.29 -0.22
N ILE A 334 7.62 2.40 -0.70
CA ILE A 334 7.68 2.82 -2.11
C ILE A 334 9.12 3.10 -2.58
N PRO A 335 9.90 4.03 -1.96
CA PRO A 335 11.26 4.33 -2.41
C PRO A 335 12.20 3.13 -2.28
N PHE A 336 11.96 2.28 -1.30
CA PHE A 336 12.75 1.08 -1.14
C PHE A 336 12.53 0.09 -2.29
N VAL A 337 11.27 -0.21 -2.63
CA VAL A 337 10.93 -1.12 -3.74
C VAL A 337 11.37 -0.55 -5.09
N ALA A 338 11.20 0.76 -5.31
CA ALA A 338 11.70 1.43 -6.50
C ALA A 338 13.20 1.16 -6.76
N THR A 339 13.99 1.10 -5.67
CA THR A 339 15.42 0.83 -5.75
C THR A 339 15.74 -0.64 -5.98
N LEU A 340 14.93 -1.55 -5.43
CA LEU A 340 15.14 -3.01 -5.58
C LEU A 340 14.73 -3.54 -6.95
N ILE A 341 13.73 -2.97 -7.60
CA ILE A 341 13.26 -3.42 -8.91
C ILE A 341 14.39 -3.49 -9.94
N PRO A 342 15.12 -2.41 -10.25
CA PRO A 342 16.21 -2.49 -11.23
C PRO A 342 17.36 -3.40 -10.78
N LEU A 343 17.58 -3.56 -9.46
CA LEU A 343 18.57 -4.52 -8.96
C LEU A 343 18.16 -5.96 -9.30
N ILE A 344 16.90 -6.35 -9.08
CA ILE A 344 16.40 -7.69 -9.41
C ILE A 344 16.39 -7.92 -10.92
N LEU A 345 15.99 -6.93 -11.73
CA LEU A 345 16.05 -7.02 -13.19
C LEU A 345 17.50 -7.23 -13.69
N THR A 346 18.47 -6.59 -13.04
CA THR A 346 19.89 -6.80 -13.32
C THR A 346 20.34 -8.23 -13.00
N MET A 347 19.88 -8.80 -11.87
CA MET A 347 20.13 -10.21 -11.54
C MET A 347 19.51 -11.15 -12.60
N GLN A 348 18.29 -10.83 -13.03
CA GLN A 348 17.61 -11.59 -14.10
C GLN A 348 18.40 -11.58 -15.40
N SER A 349 18.92 -10.42 -15.80
CA SER A 349 19.76 -10.30 -17.02
C SER A 349 21.07 -11.07 -16.90
N SER A 350 21.53 -11.36 -15.68
CA SER A 350 22.70 -12.19 -15.37
C SER A 350 22.38 -13.68 -15.33
N GLY A 351 21.13 -14.09 -15.67
CA GLY A 351 20.71 -15.50 -15.75
C GLY A 351 20.17 -16.11 -14.45
N VAL A 352 19.90 -15.29 -13.42
CA VAL A 352 19.30 -15.74 -12.17
C VAL A 352 17.78 -15.86 -12.34
N ASP A 353 17.16 -16.95 -11.85
CA ASP A 353 15.71 -17.02 -11.73
C ASP A 353 15.24 -16.13 -10.57
N VAL A 354 14.71 -14.98 -10.91
CA VAL A 354 14.29 -13.97 -9.93
C VAL A 354 12.83 -14.09 -9.50
N THR A 355 12.09 -15.08 -10.01
CA THR A 355 10.66 -15.25 -9.68
C THR A 355 10.39 -15.25 -8.19
N PRO A 356 11.14 -15.98 -7.33
CA PRO A 356 10.91 -15.95 -5.89
C PRO A 356 11.25 -14.60 -5.23
N LEU A 357 12.16 -13.83 -5.84
CA LEU A 357 12.64 -12.57 -5.27
C LEU A 357 11.57 -11.48 -5.36
N TRP A 358 10.74 -11.48 -6.39
CA TRP A 358 9.60 -10.56 -6.51
C TRP A 358 8.63 -10.71 -5.35
N TRP A 359 8.33 -11.95 -4.96
CA TRP A 359 7.45 -12.24 -3.83
C TRP A 359 8.11 -11.90 -2.49
N ALA A 360 9.42 -12.11 -2.38
CA ALA A 360 10.17 -11.72 -1.19
C ALA A 360 10.18 -10.19 -0.98
N VAL A 361 10.36 -9.41 -2.05
CA VAL A 361 10.28 -7.93 -1.99
C VAL A 361 8.87 -7.48 -1.66
N SER A 362 7.85 -8.02 -2.35
CA SER A 362 6.46 -7.65 -2.11
C SER A 362 6.04 -7.90 -0.65
N LEU A 363 6.20 -9.13 -0.17
CA LEU A 363 5.86 -9.50 1.21
C LEU A 363 6.70 -8.73 2.23
N GLY A 364 8.02 -8.60 1.97
CA GLY A 364 8.92 -7.90 2.87
C GLY A 364 8.59 -6.42 2.98
N ALA A 365 8.47 -5.72 1.85
CA ALA A 365 8.26 -4.27 1.85
C ALA A 365 6.86 -3.88 2.34
N CYS A 366 5.80 -4.51 1.84
CA CYS A 366 4.43 -4.15 2.20
C CYS A 366 4.11 -4.52 3.66
N LEU A 367 4.48 -5.72 4.13
CA LEU A 367 4.28 -6.12 5.52
C LEU A 367 5.26 -5.41 6.48
N GLY A 368 6.47 -5.06 5.99
CA GLY A 368 7.45 -4.27 6.71
C GLY A 368 6.92 -2.91 7.12
N GLY A 369 6.10 -2.28 6.28
CA GLY A 369 5.43 -1.01 6.57
C GLY A 369 4.62 -0.99 7.87
N ASN A 370 4.22 -2.16 8.37
CA ASN A 370 3.56 -2.29 9.67
C ASN A 370 4.49 -2.09 10.88
N GLY A 371 5.81 -2.12 10.69
CA GLY A 371 6.77 -2.13 11.82
C GLY A 371 6.80 -0.84 12.61
N THR A 372 6.70 0.32 11.96
CA THR A 372 6.66 1.62 12.64
C THR A 372 5.57 2.54 12.07
N LEU A 373 5.35 3.65 12.76
CA LEU A 373 4.34 4.62 12.33
C LEU A 373 4.68 5.30 11.00
N ILE A 374 5.98 5.39 10.66
CA ILE A 374 6.47 6.01 9.43
C ILE A 374 6.75 4.99 8.30
N GLY A 375 6.55 3.70 8.55
CA GLY A 375 6.85 2.63 7.58
C GLY A 375 5.91 2.56 6.37
N ALA A 376 4.76 3.20 6.45
CA ALA A 376 3.83 3.33 5.32
C ALA A 376 3.00 4.60 5.44
N SER A 377 2.64 5.18 4.30
CA SER A 377 1.85 6.41 4.24
C SER A 377 0.49 6.29 4.92
N ALA A 378 -0.18 5.14 4.84
CA ALA A 378 -1.46 4.87 5.51
C ALA A 378 -1.37 5.01 7.04
N ASN A 379 -0.23 4.62 7.63
CA ASN A 379 0.00 4.71 9.07
C ASN A 379 0.00 6.17 9.53
N VAL A 380 0.73 7.02 8.81
CA VAL A 380 0.85 8.46 9.08
C VAL A 380 -0.52 9.14 8.93
N VAL A 381 -1.23 8.83 7.85
CA VAL A 381 -2.55 9.41 7.56
C VAL A 381 -3.56 9.08 8.65
N LEU A 382 -3.72 7.80 9.01
CA LEU A 382 -4.72 7.41 10.01
C LEU A 382 -4.35 7.87 11.41
N SER A 383 -3.05 7.89 11.75
CA SER A 383 -2.59 8.48 13.01
C SER A 383 -2.82 10.00 13.07
N GLY A 384 -2.67 10.68 11.94
CA GLY A 384 -3.00 12.10 11.79
C GLY A 384 -4.49 12.39 12.02
N ILE A 385 -5.38 11.56 11.45
CA ILE A 385 -6.83 11.63 11.72
C ILE A 385 -7.09 11.44 13.21
N SER A 386 -6.50 10.42 13.82
CA SER A 386 -6.63 10.12 15.26
C SER A 386 -6.21 11.30 16.11
N THR A 387 -5.06 11.91 15.83
CA THR A 387 -4.49 13.04 16.57
C THR A 387 -5.37 14.29 16.47
N ARG A 388 -5.89 14.62 15.28
CA ARG A 388 -6.79 15.78 15.08
C ARG A 388 -8.07 15.69 15.89
N HIS A 389 -8.50 14.48 16.25
CA HIS A 389 -9.70 14.25 17.04
C HIS A 389 -9.40 13.98 18.53
N GLY A 390 -8.19 14.28 18.99
CA GLY A 390 -7.83 14.19 20.41
C GLY A 390 -7.34 12.81 20.88
N PHE A 391 -7.07 11.88 19.97
CA PHE A 391 -6.57 10.53 20.25
C PHE A 391 -5.18 10.30 19.63
N PRO A 392 -4.11 10.94 20.16
CA PRO A 392 -2.79 10.85 19.55
C PRO A 392 -2.22 9.42 19.65
N ILE A 393 -1.78 8.89 18.49
CA ILE A 393 -1.00 7.65 18.42
C ILE A 393 0.47 8.05 18.34
N THR A 394 1.22 7.84 19.42
CA THR A 394 2.65 8.17 19.44
C THR A 394 3.47 7.09 18.76
N PHE A 395 4.64 7.47 18.20
CA PHE A 395 5.57 6.52 17.60
C PHE A 395 5.89 5.36 18.56
N ALA A 396 6.20 5.66 19.82
CA ALA A 396 6.53 4.64 20.82
C ALA A 396 5.35 3.71 21.17
N SER A 397 4.11 4.23 21.19
CA SER A 397 2.93 3.41 21.46
C SER A 397 2.61 2.47 20.29
N TYR A 398 2.78 2.94 19.05
CA TYR A 398 2.61 2.13 17.85
C TYR A 398 3.71 1.06 17.73
N LEU A 399 4.97 1.44 17.94
CA LEU A 399 6.14 0.54 17.84
C LEU A 399 6.00 -0.71 18.71
N LYS A 400 5.42 -0.57 19.92
CA LYS A 400 5.21 -1.70 20.85
C LYS A 400 4.28 -2.78 20.29
N VAL A 401 3.40 -2.44 19.37
CA VAL A 401 2.47 -3.37 18.74
C VAL A 401 2.87 -3.65 17.30
N GLY A 402 3.20 -2.62 16.55
CA GLY A 402 3.52 -2.70 15.12
C GLY A 402 4.74 -3.57 14.83
N PHE A 403 5.84 -3.31 15.52
CA PHE A 403 7.09 -4.03 15.24
C PHE A 403 7.00 -5.53 15.54
N PRO A 404 6.49 -6.00 16.72
CA PRO A 404 6.27 -7.42 16.93
C PRO A 404 5.30 -8.07 15.92
N MET A 405 4.25 -7.36 15.54
CA MET A 405 3.29 -7.86 14.54
C MET A 405 3.90 -7.97 13.15
N MET A 406 4.76 -7.02 12.77
CA MET A 406 5.55 -7.10 11.55
C MET A 406 6.45 -8.33 11.56
N LEU A 407 7.18 -8.58 12.66
CA LEU A 407 8.03 -9.78 12.78
C LEU A 407 7.23 -11.08 12.63
N VAL A 408 6.04 -11.18 13.23
CA VAL A 408 5.13 -12.33 13.04
C VAL A 408 4.73 -12.49 11.59
N SER A 409 4.36 -11.39 10.92
CA SER A 409 3.95 -11.40 9.52
C SER A 409 5.08 -11.87 8.60
N VAL A 410 6.31 -11.35 8.83
CA VAL A 410 7.50 -11.72 8.05
C VAL A 410 7.93 -13.16 8.33
N ALA A 411 7.81 -13.64 9.57
CA ALA A 411 8.10 -15.03 9.91
C ALA A 411 7.14 -16.01 9.18
N ILE A 412 5.84 -15.69 9.12
CA ILE A 412 4.87 -16.46 8.32
C ILE A 412 5.24 -16.44 6.84
N SER A 413 5.58 -15.26 6.31
CA SER A 413 6.02 -15.10 4.92
C SER A 413 7.30 -15.90 4.64
N THR A 414 8.22 -15.96 5.60
CA THR A 414 9.44 -16.79 5.52
C THR A 414 9.07 -18.26 5.31
N VAL A 415 8.21 -18.79 6.17
CA VAL A 415 7.77 -20.20 6.07
C VAL A 415 7.06 -20.43 4.73
N PHE A 416 6.19 -19.53 4.33
CA PHE A 416 5.47 -19.63 3.06
C PHE A 416 6.42 -19.67 1.85
N LEU A 417 7.39 -18.75 1.77
CA LEU A 417 8.34 -18.69 0.65
C LEU A 417 9.26 -19.90 0.62
N LEU A 418 9.70 -20.41 1.79
CA LEU A 418 10.54 -21.60 1.87
C LEU A 418 9.79 -22.88 1.44
N ILE A 419 8.50 -22.99 1.75
CA ILE A 419 7.69 -24.13 1.31
C ILE A 419 7.45 -24.10 -0.20
N ARG A 420 7.33 -22.90 -0.77
CA ARG A 420 6.93 -22.72 -2.18
C ARG A 420 8.12 -22.68 -3.14
N PHE A 421 9.27 -22.17 -2.70
CA PHE A 421 10.43 -21.85 -3.54
C PHE A 421 11.78 -22.29 -2.95
N GLY A 422 11.78 -22.90 -1.75
CA GLY A 422 12.98 -23.33 -1.02
C GLY A 422 13.51 -24.70 -1.39
#